data_5966f6f08a391d9a097b7cfdeba5766a
#
_entry.id   5966f6f08a391d9a097b7cfdeba5766a
#
_cell.length_a   1.000
_cell.length_b   1.000
_cell.length_c   1.000
_cell.angle_alpha   90.00
_cell.angle_beta   90.00
_cell.angle_gamma   90.00
#
_symmetry.space_group_name_H-M   'P 1'
#
loop_
_entity.id
_entity.type
_entity.pdbx_description
1 polymer ?
#
loop_
_entity_poly.entity_id
_entity_poly.type
_entity_poly.pdbx_seq_one_letter_code
_entity_poly.pdbx_strand_id
1 'polypeptide(L)'
;MTGYGKAEAILETGKITVEVRSLNGKTADISIKTSILPKDKEMVVRHKIADALTRGNIDFFVTFEPNAADSAKKINMDLAMEYYQQIFELGKKIQAKNESRIGAENLWTQNPNDLLAMIIRMPEVMDAKKQDVITEENWPVVEACIDEALRNINAFRGQEGEILCKDVTEKVNSILNYSAQVEQYENERTEAIREKILSRFAELKAEPDQSRLEQEMIFYIEKLDINEEKVRLRQHCRYFL
;
A
#
# COMPACT_ATOMS: atom_id res chain seq x y z
N MET A 1 -1.44 -1.08 9.41
CA MET A 1 -0.95 -2.38 8.92
C MET A 1 -0.59 -2.23 7.47
N THR A 2 0.55 -2.78 7.08
CA THR A 2 0.92 -2.96 5.68
C THR A 2 0.19 -4.19 5.15
N GLY A 3 -0.02 -4.25 3.83
CA GLY A 3 -0.68 -5.41 3.23
C GLY A 3 -0.46 -5.43 1.74
N TYR A 4 -0.47 -6.64 1.18
CA TYR A 4 -0.39 -6.90 -0.24
C TYR A 4 -1.42 -7.95 -0.63
N GLY A 5 -2.14 -7.68 -1.71
CA GLY A 5 -3.07 -8.64 -2.31
C GLY A 5 -2.94 -8.62 -3.81
N LYS A 6 -2.95 -9.78 -4.42
CA LYS A 6 -2.88 -9.98 -5.87
C LYS A 6 -3.91 -11.01 -6.27
N ALA A 7 -4.56 -10.75 -7.40
CA ALA A 7 -5.39 -11.74 -8.09
C ALA A 7 -5.22 -11.61 -9.60
N GLU A 8 -5.50 -12.69 -10.32
CA GLU A 8 -5.33 -12.77 -11.77
C GLU A 8 -6.57 -13.41 -12.37
N ALA A 9 -7.04 -12.87 -13.48
CA ALA A 9 -8.13 -13.45 -14.24
C ALA A 9 -7.76 -13.53 -15.74
N ILE A 10 -8.25 -14.55 -16.41
CA ILE A 10 -8.05 -14.76 -17.84
C ILE A 10 -9.31 -14.26 -18.55
N LEU A 11 -9.13 -13.29 -19.44
CA LEU A 11 -10.14 -12.83 -20.37
C LEU A 11 -9.87 -13.45 -21.76
N GLU A 12 -10.83 -13.42 -22.66
CA GLU A 12 -10.64 -13.89 -24.04
C GLU A 12 -9.51 -13.16 -24.77
N THR A 13 -9.32 -11.88 -24.47
CA THR A 13 -8.32 -11.00 -25.09
C THR A 13 -6.94 -11.05 -24.42
N GLY A 14 -6.84 -11.59 -23.20
CA GLY A 14 -5.60 -11.62 -22.44
C GLY A 14 -5.78 -11.88 -20.95
N LYS A 15 -4.73 -11.62 -20.20
CA LYS A 15 -4.67 -11.81 -18.76
C LYS A 15 -4.77 -10.44 -18.07
N ILE A 16 -5.69 -10.32 -17.13
CA ILE A 16 -5.79 -9.16 -16.24
C ILE A 16 -5.18 -9.51 -14.87
N THR A 17 -4.38 -8.62 -14.34
CA THR A 17 -3.80 -8.75 -13.00
C THR A 17 -4.20 -7.54 -12.17
N VAL A 18 -4.78 -7.81 -11.00
CA VAL A 18 -5.15 -6.80 -10.01
C VAL A 18 -4.21 -6.90 -8.83
N GLU A 19 -3.57 -5.79 -8.48
CA GLU A 19 -2.71 -5.68 -7.31
C GLU A 19 -3.21 -4.57 -6.39
N VAL A 20 -3.26 -4.87 -5.10
CA VAL A 20 -3.64 -3.92 -4.05
C VAL A 20 -2.52 -3.87 -3.01
N ARG A 21 -2.02 -2.69 -2.76
CA ARG A 21 -0.99 -2.44 -1.74
C ARG A 21 -1.53 -1.47 -0.71
N SER A 22 -1.35 -1.77 0.55
CA SER A 22 -1.75 -0.89 1.64
C SER A 22 -0.58 -0.58 2.56
N LEU A 23 -0.41 0.70 2.85
CA LEU A 23 0.53 1.20 3.86
C LEU A 23 -0.24 1.77 5.04
N ASN A 24 0.46 1.99 6.16
CA ASN A 24 -0.17 2.51 7.37
C ASN A 24 -0.68 3.94 7.15
N GLY A 25 -1.94 4.19 7.50
CA GLY A 25 -2.61 5.49 7.41
C GLY A 25 -3.74 5.59 8.43
N LYS A 26 -4.11 6.82 8.80
CA LYS A 26 -5.21 7.09 9.74
C LYS A 26 -6.57 6.99 9.05
N THR A 27 -6.64 7.41 7.81
CA THR A 27 -7.82 7.40 6.93
C THR A 27 -7.58 6.51 5.73
N ALA A 28 -8.63 6.10 5.03
CA ALA A 28 -8.49 5.42 3.75
C ALA A 28 -8.18 6.45 2.66
N ASP A 29 -6.95 6.48 2.19
CA ASP A 29 -6.52 7.26 1.03
C ASP A 29 -6.26 6.30 -0.13
N ILE A 30 -7.11 6.39 -1.17
CA ILE A 30 -7.15 5.43 -2.26
C ILE A 30 -6.64 6.07 -3.54
N SER A 31 -5.54 5.56 -4.04
CA SER A 31 -4.92 5.93 -5.32
C SER A 31 -5.12 4.82 -6.34
N ILE A 32 -5.95 5.07 -7.35
CA ILE A 32 -6.19 4.13 -8.46
C ILE A 32 -5.23 4.48 -9.58
N LYS A 33 -4.27 3.59 -9.83
CA LYS A 33 -3.20 3.75 -10.83
C LYS A 33 -3.42 2.77 -11.98
N THR A 34 -4.36 3.10 -12.85
CA THR A 34 -4.66 2.29 -14.04
C THR A 34 -5.17 3.17 -15.18
N SER A 35 -4.86 2.78 -16.40
CA SER A 35 -5.38 3.41 -17.61
C SER A 35 -6.46 2.55 -18.31
N ILE A 36 -6.77 1.40 -17.74
CA ILE A 36 -7.59 0.35 -18.37
C ILE A 36 -9.02 0.36 -17.78
N LEU A 37 -9.15 0.79 -16.52
CA LEU A 37 -10.44 0.82 -15.83
C LEU A 37 -11.32 1.96 -16.39
N PRO A 38 -12.54 1.69 -16.86
CA PRO A 38 -13.49 2.71 -17.26
C PRO A 38 -13.83 3.66 -16.10
N LYS A 39 -14.01 4.95 -16.40
CA LYS A 39 -14.25 5.97 -15.38
C LYS A 39 -15.57 5.77 -14.58
N ASP A 40 -16.56 5.20 -15.22
CA ASP A 40 -17.83 4.85 -14.59
C ASP A 40 -17.68 3.74 -13.54
N LYS A 41 -16.76 2.80 -13.75
CA LYS A 41 -16.46 1.71 -12.82
C LYS A 41 -15.49 2.14 -11.70
N GLU A 42 -14.73 3.21 -11.88
CA GLU A 42 -13.75 3.68 -10.89
C GLU A 42 -14.39 3.97 -9.52
N MET A 43 -15.56 4.62 -9.51
CA MET A 43 -16.26 4.93 -8.26
C MET A 43 -16.73 3.68 -7.53
N VAL A 44 -17.20 2.66 -8.26
CA VAL A 44 -17.62 1.37 -7.68
C VAL A 44 -16.42 0.68 -7.03
N VAL A 45 -15.28 0.62 -7.74
CA VAL A 45 -14.04 0.04 -7.23
C VAL A 45 -13.55 0.79 -5.99
N ARG A 46 -13.60 2.12 -6.00
CA ARG A 46 -13.20 2.95 -4.86
C ARG A 46 -14.03 2.66 -3.61
N HIS A 47 -15.35 2.51 -3.74
CA HIS A 47 -16.22 2.15 -2.63
C HIS A 47 -15.89 0.74 -2.10
N LYS A 48 -15.75 -0.26 -2.99
CA LYS A 48 -15.35 -1.62 -2.58
C LYS A 48 -14.03 -1.65 -1.81
N ILE A 49 -13.04 -0.88 -2.26
CA ILE A 49 -11.74 -0.79 -1.57
C ILE A 49 -11.91 -0.12 -0.19
N ALA A 50 -12.68 0.95 -0.09
CA ALA A 50 -12.92 1.66 1.17
C ALA A 50 -13.62 0.77 2.19
N ASP A 51 -14.65 0.04 1.76
CA ASP A 51 -15.42 -0.88 2.62
C ASP A 51 -14.55 -2.06 3.08
N ALA A 52 -13.72 -2.61 2.18
CA ALA A 52 -12.88 -3.75 2.51
C ALA A 52 -11.70 -3.42 3.43
N LEU A 53 -11.07 -2.23 3.27
CA LEU A 53 -9.80 -1.91 3.91
C LEU A 53 -9.87 -0.85 5.02
N THR A 54 -10.99 -0.23 5.23
CA THR A 54 -11.32 0.75 6.29
C THR A 54 -10.33 1.89 6.49
N ARG A 55 -9.01 1.65 6.46
CA ARG A 55 -7.94 2.64 6.64
C ARG A 55 -6.63 2.22 5.97
N GLY A 56 -5.80 3.20 5.65
CA GLY A 56 -4.46 3.02 5.07
C GLY A 56 -4.28 3.86 3.80
N ASN A 57 -3.04 4.06 3.38
CA ASN A 57 -2.72 4.57 2.06
C ASN A 57 -2.73 3.38 1.11
N ILE A 58 -3.69 3.35 0.19
CA ILE A 58 -4.01 2.20 -0.63
C ILE A 58 -3.69 2.53 -2.09
N ASP A 59 -2.74 1.81 -2.66
CA ASP A 59 -2.43 1.85 -4.08
C ASP A 59 -3.10 0.65 -4.76
N PHE A 60 -3.92 0.93 -5.77
CA PHE A 60 -4.63 -0.05 -6.56
C PHE A 60 -4.13 -0.01 -8.01
N PHE A 61 -3.69 -1.15 -8.52
CA PHE A 61 -3.15 -1.31 -9.87
C PHE A 61 -3.96 -2.36 -10.62
N VAL A 62 -4.25 -2.05 -11.88
CA VAL A 62 -4.76 -3.04 -12.84
C VAL A 62 -3.84 -3.03 -14.04
N THR A 63 -3.31 -4.17 -14.38
CA THR A 63 -2.47 -4.39 -15.56
C THR A 63 -3.10 -5.43 -16.45
N PHE A 64 -2.90 -5.28 -17.76
CA PHE A 64 -3.40 -6.19 -18.75
C PHE A 64 -2.27 -6.65 -19.66
N GLU A 65 -2.18 -7.95 -19.84
CA GLU A 65 -1.25 -8.61 -20.74
C GLU A 65 -2.05 -9.25 -21.89
N PRO A 66 -1.97 -8.72 -23.11
CA PRO A 66 -2.69 -9.28 -24.27
C PRO A 66 -2.16 -10.67 -24.65
N ASN A 67 -3.02 -11.51 -25.17
CA ASN A 67 -2.60 -12.79 -25.75
C ASN A 67 -1.64 -12.57 -26.92
N ALA A 68 -0.73 -13.51 -27.15
CA ALA A 68 0.29 -13.41 -28.19
C ALA A 68 -0.30 -13.16 -29.60
N ALA A 69 -1.50 -13.66 -29.88
CA ALA A 69 -2.21 -13.45 -31.12
C ALA A 69 -2.72 -12.00 -31.31
N ASP A 70 -3.05 -11.32 -30.21
CA ASP A 70 -3.55 -9.93 -30.20
C ASP A 70 -2.46 -8.88 -29.90
N SER A 71 -1.23 -9.32 -29.68
CA SER A 71 -0.09 -8.42 -29.41
C SER A 71 0.40 -7.71 -30.67
N ALA A 72 0.04 -8.18 -31.87
CA ALA A 72 0.39 -7.52 -33.14
C ALA A 72 -0.42 -6.22 -33.27
N LYS A 73 0.28 -5.09 -33.33
CA LYS A 73 -0.35 -3.79 -33.61
C LYS A 73 -1.10 -3.87 -34.94
N LYS A 74 -2.39 -3.56 -34.93
CA LYS A 74 -3.21 -3.51 -36.15
C LYS A 74 -2.98 -2.18 -36.85
N ILE A 75 -2.84 -2.22 -38.17
CA ILE A 75 -2.72 -1.04 -39.01
C ILE A 75 -4.13 -0.45 -39.19
N ASN A 76 -4.29 0.85 -38.93
CA ASN A 76 -5.49 1.56 -39.28
C ASN A 76 -5.50 1.82 -40.81
N MET A 77 -6.13 0.92 -41.52
CA MET A 77 -6.13 0.94 -42.98
C MET A 77 -6.78 2.21 -43.56
N ASP A 78 -7.86 2.71 -42.94
CA ASP A 78 -8.56 3.91 -43.38
C ASP A 78 -7.67 5.14 -43.28
N LEU A 79 -7.03 5.32 -42.14
CA LEU A 79 -6.10 6.43 -41.92
C LEU A 79 -4.85 6.33 -42.79
N ALA A 80 -4.33 5.11 -42.98
CA ALA A 80 -3.20 4.86 -43.89
C ALA A 80 -3.54 5.24 -45.34
N MET A 81 -4.73 4.89 -45.81
CA MET A 81 -5.20 5.26 -47.16
C MET A 81 -5.40 6.76 -47.30
N GLU A 82 -5.91 7.43 -46.28
CA GLU A 82 -6.10 8.89 -46.28
C GLU A 82 -4.74 9.61 -46.36
N TYR A 83 -3.76 9.21 -45.58
CA TYR A 83 -2.38 9.72 -45.67
C TYR A 83 -1.74 9.45 -47.00
N TYR A 84 -1.97 8.23 -47.57
CA TYR A 84 -1.49 7.92 -48.91
C TYR A 84 -2.05 8.90 -49.96
N GLN A 85 -3.35 9.17 -49.94
CA GLN A 85 -3.99 10.10 -50.88
C GLN A 85 -3.45 11.53 -50.72
N GLN A 86 -3.33 12.02 -49.48
CA GLN A 86 -2.80 13.36 -49.17
C GLN A 86 -1.36 13.53 -49.70
N ILE A 87 -0.49 12.55 -49.43
CA ILE A 87 0.89 12.58 -49.87
C ILE A 87 0.99 12.54 -51.40
N PHE A 88 0.17 11.70 -52.05
CA PHE A 88 0.10 11.57 -53.49
C PHE A 88 -0.36 12.87 -54.16
N GLU A 89 -1.38 13.52 -53.64
CA GLU A 89 -1.85 14.83 -54.12
C GLU A 89 -0.81 15.94 -53.89
N LEU A 90 -0.14 15.93 -52.73
CA LEU A 90 0.94 16.85 -52.46
C LEU A 90 2.10 16.68 -53.48
N GLY A 91 2.45 15.45 -53.77
CA GLY A 91 3.45 15.13 -54.77
C GLY A 91 3.11 15.68 -56.15
N LYS A 92 1.86 15.51 -56.59
CA LYS A 92 1.36 16.10 -57.86
C LYS A 92 1.48 17.63 -57.88
N LYS A 93 1.11 18.30 -56.76
CA LYS A 93 1.20 19.75 -56.66
C LYS A 93 2.64 20.26 -56.67
N ILE A 94 3.58 19.52 -56.05
CA ILE A 94 5.00 19.83 -56.06
C ILE A 94 5.57 19.65 -57.51
N GLN A 95 5.22 18.59 -58.18
CA GLN A 95 5.64 18.32 -59.57
C GLN A 95 5.14 19.42 -60.50
N ALA A 96 3.87 19.80 -60.45
CA ALA A 96 3.29 20.86 -61.28
C ALA A 96 3.95 22.23 -61.04
N LYS A 97 4.43 22.52 -59.82
CA LYS A 97 5.21 23.72 -59.53
C LYS A 97 6.64 23.67 -60.08
N ASN A 98 7.23 22.50 -60.19
CA ASN A 98 8.60 22.30 -60.66
C ASN A 98 8.71 22.17 -62.19
N GLU A 99 7.67 21.76 -62.90
CA GLU A 99 7.60 21.69 -64.36
C GLU A 99 7.81 23.06 -65.02
N SER A 100 7.60 24.16 -64.25
CA SER A 100 7.90 25.52 -64.71
C SER A 100 9.41 25.88 -64.69
N ARG A 101 10.28 24.98 -64.19
CA ARG A 101 11.73 25.12 -64.16
C ARG A 101 12.36 24.18 -65.20
N ILE A 102 12.92 24.75 -66.27
CA ILE A 102 13.61 24.02 -67.32
C ILE A 102 14.70 23.11 -66.73
N GLY A 103 14.53 21.77 -66.87
CA GLY A 103 15.49 20.75 -66.46
C GLY A 103 15.11 19.88 -65.25
N ALA A 104 13.89 19.96 -64.75
CA ALA A 104 13.41 19.03 -63.67
C ALA A 104 13.02 17.71 -64.32
N GLU A 105 13.96 16.77 -64.44
CA GLU A 105 13.67 15.36 -64.60
C GLU A 105 12.72 14.93 -63.44
N ASN A 106 11.80 13.99 -63.73
CA ASN A 106 10.79 13.49 -62.78
C ASN A 106 11.39 13.16 -61.37
N LEU A 107 11.45 14.17 -60.52
CA LEU A 107 11.94 14.05 -59.13
C LEU A 107 10.97 13.24 -58.23
N TRP A 108 9.77 12.91 -58.74
CA TRP A 108 8.75 12.21 -57.98
C TRP A 108 8.51 10.78 -58.51
N THR A 109 9.58 10.00 -58.64
CA THR A 109 9.49 8.54 -58.82
C THR A 109 9.71 7.88 -57.47
N GLN A 110 8.75 8.03 -56.57
CA GLN A 110 8.86 7.29 -55.33
C GLN A 110 8.41 5.85 -55.52
N ASN A 111 9.27 4.95 -55.05
CA ASN A 111 8.93 3.54 -54.96
C ASN A 111 7.73 3.41 -53.99
N PRO A 112 6.63 2.73 -54.39
CA PRO A 112 5.46 2.54 -53.51
C PRO A 112 5.82 1.95 -52.15
N ASN A 113 6.89 1.17 -52.02
CA ASN A 113 7.38 0.61 -50.78
C ASN A 113 7.95 1.66 -49.82
N ASP A 114 8.59 2.70 -50.34
CA ASP A 114 9.13 3.79 -49.49
C ASP A 114 8.00 4.63 -48.92
N LEU A 115 6.95 4.85 -49.70
CA LEU A 115 5.73 5.55 -49.27
C LEU A 115 5.00 4.80 -48.18
N LEU A 116 4.81 3.47 -48.33
CA LEU A 116 4.25 2.61 -47.32
C LEU A 116 5.07 2.62 -46.03
N ALA A 117 6.40 2.56 -46.13
CA ALA A 117 7.29 2.61 -44.99
C ALA A 117 7.22 3.96 -44.22
N MET A 118 6.98 5.06 -44.93
CA MET A 118 6.73 6.38 -44.33
C MET A 118 5.37 6.42 -43.62
N ILE A 119 4.30 5.96 -44.27
CA ILE A 119 2.93 6.00 -43.75
C ILE A 119 2.81 5.14 -42.48
N ILE A 120 3.42 3.94 -42.48
CA ILE A 120 3.40 3.07 -41.28
C ILE A 120 4.08 3.72 -40.06
N ARG A 121 5.02 4.63 -40.27
CA ARG A 121 5.69 5.38 -39.18
C ARG A 121 4.92 6.62 -38.70
N MET A 122 3.85 7.00 -39.39
CA MET A 122 3.04 8.15 -38.97
C MET A 122 2.25 7.82 -37.69
N PRO A 123 2.07 8.82 -36.83
CA PRO A 123 1.31 8.66 -35.59
C PRO A 123 -0.10 8.15 -35.92
N GLU A 124 -0.63 7.31 -35.04
CA GLU A 124 -1.99 6.72 -35.12
C GLU A 124 -2.22 5.68 -36.22
N VAL A 125 -1.31 5.53 -37.22
CA VAL A 125 -1.43 4.48 -38.25
C VAL A 125 -1.17 3.09 -37.66
N MET A 126 -0.20 2.98 -36.75
CA MET A 126 0.12 1.75 -36.01
C MET A 126 -0.58 1.64 -34.65
N ASP A 127 -1.25 2.69 -34.22
CA ASP A 127 -2.05 2.70 -33.01
C ASP A 127 -3.51 2.48 -33.40
N ALA A 128 -3.90 1.23 -33.58
CA ALA A 128 -5.31 0.89 -33.59
C ALA A 128 -5.94 1.44 -32.30
N LYS A 129 -7.14 2.05 -32.41
CA LYS A 129 -7.95 2.51 -31.26
C LYS A 129 -7.74 1.54 -30.10
N LYS A 130 -7.32 2.04 -28.93
CA LYS A 130 -7.31 1.24 -27.71
C LYS A 130 -8.70 0.63 -27.58
N GLN A 131 -8.82 -0.64 -27.92
CA GLN A 131 -10.05 -1.37 -27.62
C GLN A 131 -10.19 -1.33 -26.11
N ASP A 132 -11.36 -0.94 -25.63
CA ASP A 132 -11.65 -1.00 -24.21
C ASP A 132 -11.48 -2.45 -23.77
N VAL A 133 -10.42 -2.69 -22.98
CA VAL A 133 -10.07 -4.02 -22.47
C VAL A 133 -11.17 -4.53 -21.55
N ILE A 134 -11.78 -3.61 -20.79
CA ILE A 134 -12.87 -3.90 -19.87
C ILE A 134 -14.19 -3.43 -20.52
N THR A 135 -15.03 -4.41 -20.86
CA THR A 135 -16.36 -4.21 -21.41
C THR A 135 -17.43 -4.60 -20.38
N GLU A 136 -18.68 -4.25 -20.63
CA GLU A 136 -19.80 -4.68 -19.75
C GLU A 136 -19.90 -6.23 -19.68
N GLU A 137 -19.53 -6.93 -20.73
CA GLU A 137 -19.60 -8.40 -20.78
C GLU A 137 -18.57 -9.08 -19.91
N ASN A 138 -17.34 -8.53 -19.85
CA ASN A 138 -16.25 -9.11 -19.05
C ASN A 138 -16.12 -8.48 -17.67
N TRP A 139 -16.87 -7.40 -17.39
CA TRP A 139 -16.86 -6.72 -16.09
C TRP A 139 -17.08 -7.66 -14.89
N PRO A 140 -18.02 -8.63 -14.91
CA PRO A 140 -18.21 -9.52 -13.76
C PRO A 140 -16.95 -10.34 -13.41
N VAL A 141 -16.16 -10.72 -14.42
CA VAL A 141 -14.91 -11.46 -14.22
C VAL A 141 -13.85 -10.56 -13.59
N VAL A 142 -13.74 -9.31 -14.07
CA VAL A 142 -12.83 -8.31 -13.51
C VAL A 142 -13.21 -7.95 -12.07
N GLU A 143 -14.50 -7.79 -11.82
CA GLU A 143 -15.03 -7.49 -10.49
C GLU A 143 -14.76 -8.63 -9.50
N ALA A 144 -14.95 -9.88 -9.89
CA ALA A 144 -14.60 -11.04 -9.07
C ALA A 144 -13.10 -11.09 -8.77
N CYS A 145 -12.25 -10.73 -9.74
CA CYS A 145 -10.79 -10.64 -9.56
C CYS A 145 -10.42 -9.53 -8.57
N ILE A 146 -11.10 -8.38 -8.61
CA ILE A 146 -10.92 -7.30 -7.64
C ILE A 146 -11.30 -7.78 -6.23
N ASP A 147 -12.46 -8.43 -6.08
CA ASP A 147 -12.93 -8.94 -4.80
C ASP A 147 -11.97 -10.02 -4.24
N GLU A 148 -11.36 -10.82 -5.10
CA GLU A 148 -10.33 -11.79 -4.70
C GLU A 148 -9.05 -11.10 -4.22
N ALA A 149 -8.56 -10.09 -4.92
CA ALA A 149 -7.40 -9.32 -4.50
C ALA A 149 -7.63 -8.64 -3.14
N LEU A 150 -8.85 -8.12 -2.90
CA LEU A 150 -9.25 -7.53 -1.62
C LEU A 150 -9.34 -8.58 -0.49
N ARG A 151 -9.81 -9.79 -0.78
CA ARG A 151 -9.77 -10.90 0.19
C ARG A 151 -8.33 -11.29 0.53
N ASN A 152 -7.45 -11.38 -0.46
CA ASN A 152 -6.06 -11.75 -0.27
C ASN A 152 -5.29 -10.74 0.60
N ILE A 153 -5.48 -9.44 0.38
CA ILE A 153 -4.85 -8.42 1.24
C ILE A 153 -5.39 -8.46 2.67
N ASN A 154 -6.69 -8.73 2.86
CA ASN A 154 -7.27 -8.85 4.19
C ASN A 154 -6.80 -10.12 4.90
N ALA A 155 -6.65 -11.24 4.20
CA ALA A 155 -6.06 -12.46 4.76
C ALA A 155 -4.62 -12.23 5.22
N PHE A 156 -3.81 -11.55 4.40
CA PHE A 156 -2.44 -11.16 4.77
C PHE A 156 -2.41 -10.29 6.03
N ARG A 157 -3.24 -9.24 6.08
CA ARG A 157 -3.36 -8.34 7.25
C ARG A 157 -3.86 -9.07 8.49
N GLY A 158 -4.76 -10.06 8.31
CA GLY A 158 -5.25 -10.92 9.39
C GLY A 158 -4.13 -11.74 10.01
N GLN A 159 -3.31 -12.41 9.19
CA GLN A 159 -2.16 -13.20 9.67
C GLN A 159 -1.15 -12.34 10.43
N GLU A 160 -0.78 -11.17 9.88
CA GLU A 160 0.10 -10.21 10.57
C GLU A 160 -0.51 -9.76 11.91
N GLY A 161 -1.83 -9.47 11.90
CA GLY A 161 -2.57 -9.06 13.09
C GLY A 161 -2.61 -10.13 14.19
N GLU A 162 -2.77 -11.38 13.84
CA GLU A 162 -2.75 -12.50 14.80
C GLU A 162 -1.37 -12.67 15.46
N ILE A 163 -0.28 -12.53 14.69
CA ILE A 163 1.08 -12.60 15.23
C ILE A 163 1.31 -11.44 16.21
N LEU A 164 0.95 -10.22 15.81
CA LEU A 164 1.08 -9.03 16.66
C LEU A 164 0.21 -9.14 17.92
N CYS A 165 -1.01 -9.64 17.82
CA CYS A 165 -1.90 -9.86 18.95
C CYS A 165 -1.28 -10.81 19.98
N LYS A 166 -0.71 -11.93 19.52
CA LYS A 166 -0.03 -12.90 20.40
C LYS A 166 1.16 -12.24 21.11
N ASP A 167 2.03 -11.52 20.38
CA ASP A 167 3.20 -10.86 20.96
C ASP A 167 2.78 -9.81 22.02
N VAL A 168 1.82 -8.94 21.71
CA VAL A 168 1.31 -7.94 22.65
C VAL A 168 0.70 -8.59 23.89
N THR A 169 -0.13 -9.63 23.71
CA THR A 169 -0.75 -10.35 24.83
C THR A 169 0.31 -10.99 25.73
N GLU A 170 1.35 -11.60 25.15
CA GLU A 170 2.46 -12.19 25.90
C GLU A 170 3.22 -11.12 26.72
N LYS A 171 3.51 -9.98 26.12
CA LYS A 171 4.19 -8.87 26.81
C LYS A 171 3.33 -8.29 27.96
N VAL A 172 2.04 -8.11 27.73
CA VAL A 172 1.11 -7.61 28.79
C VAL A 172 1.03 -8.60 29.95
N ASN A 173 0.96 -9.90 29.66
CA ASN A 173 0.96 -10.94 30.70
C ASN A 173 2.30 -10.97 31.46
N SER A 174 3.43 -10.76 30.77
CA SER A 174 4.75 -10.64 31.40
C SER A 174 4.79 -9.45 32.36
N ILE A 175 4.24 -8.29 31.97
CA ILE A 175 4.14 -7.11 32.83
C ILE A 175 3.29 -7.41 34.10
N LEU A 176 2.16 -8.11 33.96
CA LEU A 176 1.33 -8.51 35.09
C LEU A 176 2.09 -9.43 36.05
N ASN A 177 2.85 -10.40 35.50
CA ASN A 177 3.64 -11.32 36.30
C ASN A 177 4.78 -10.57 37.06
N TYR A 178 5.49 -9.66 36.39
CA TYR A 178 6.51 -8.84 37.05
C TYR A 178 5.89 -7.90 38.12
N SER A 179 4.72 -7.31 37.86
CA SER A 179 4.01 -6.50 38.84
C SER A 179 3.67 -7.28 40.11
N ALA A 180 3.30 -8.56 39.98
CA ALA A 180 3.06 -9.44 41.12
C ALA A 180 4.33 -9.75 41.93
N GLN A 181 5.49 -9.92 41.21
CA GLN A 181 6.79 -10.15 41.89
C GLN A 181 7.26 -8.93 42.68
N VAL A 182 6.90 -7.72 42.28
CA VAL A 182 7.29 -6.50 43.01
C VAL A 182 6.82 -6.53 44.46
N GLU A 183 5.68 -7.15 44.78
CA GLU A 183 5.14 -7.24 46.13
C GLU A 183 6.11 -7.95 47.11
N GLN A 184 6.90 -8.91 46.62
CA GLN A 184 7.90 -9.60 47.46
C GLN A 184 9.04 -8.68 47.90
N TYR A 185 9.44 -7.75 47.01
CA TYR A 185 10.55 -6.84 47.29
C TYR A 185 10.18 -5.61 48.10
N GLU A 186 8.90 -5.32 48.32
CA GLU A 186 8.47 -4.17 49.12
C GLU A 186 8.85 -4.35 50.59
N ASN A 187 8.66 -5.55 51.15
CA ASN A 187 9.04 -5.87 52.51
C ASN A 187 10.57 -5.86 52.70
N GLU A 188 11.30 -6.52 51.79
CA GLU A 188 12.78 -6.56 51.82
C GLU A 188 13.36 -5.13 51.73
N ARG A 189 12.78 -4.28 50.91
CA ARG A 189 13.21 -2.86 50.79
C ARG A 189 13.03 -2.07 52.08
N THR A 190 11.91 -2.27 52.76
CA THR A 190 11.65 -1.61 54.04
C THR A 190 12.63 -2.05 55.11
N GLU A 191 12.91 -3.36 55.20
CA GLU A 191 13.89 -3.92 56.12
C GLU A 191 15.33 -3.44 55.81
N ALA A 192 15.72 -3.44 54.55
CA ALA A 192 17.03 -2.94 54.13
C ALA A 192 17.25 -1.46 54.44
N ILE A 193 16.21 -0.63 54.35
CA ILE A 193 16.27 0.79 54.77
C ILE A 193 16.46 0.90 56.29
N ARG A 194 15.72 0.10 57.03
CA ARG A 194 15.84 0.06 58.50
C ARG A 194 17.24 -0.31 58.96
N GLU A 195 17.77 -1.39 58.37
CA GLU A 195 19.14 -1.84 58.66
C GLU A 195 20.19 -0.78 58.27
N LYS A 196 20.04 -0.14 57.14
CA LYS A 196 20.93 0.94 56.70
C LYS A 196 20.92 2.15 57.63
N ILE A 197 19.77 2.51 58.20
CA ILE A 197 19.66 3.59 59.17
C ILE A 197 20.34 3.19 60.48
N LEU A 198 20.09 1.98 60.98
CA LEU A 198 20.70 1.46 62.20
C LEU A 198 22.22 1.33 62.10
N SER A 199 22.74 0.86 60.97
CA SER A 199 24.20 0.76 60.73
C SER A 199 24.87 2.15 60.79
N ARG A 200 24.22 3.18 60.23
CA ARG A 200 24.76 4.55 60.34
C ARG A 200 24.76 5.12 61.76
N PHE A 201 23.76 4.81 62.60
CA PHE A 201 23.79 5.16 64.00
C PHE A 201 24.93 4.47 64.75
N ALA A 202 25.17 3.18 64.43
CA ALA A 202 26.30 2.44 65.03
C ALA A 202 27.66 3.04 64.63
N GLU A 203 27.85 3.47 63.40
CA GLU A 203 29.05 4.16 62.92
C GLU A 203 29.29 5.47 63.66
N LEU A 204 28.26 6.21 63.99
CA LEU A 204 28.29 7.46 64.70
C LEU A 204 28.40 7.29 66.23
N LYS A 205 28.42 6.04 66.72
CA LYS A 205 28.40 5.68 68.14
C LYS A 205 27.26 6.40 68.94
N ALA A 206 26.13 6.59 68.26
CA ALA A 206 24.94 7.22 68.81
C ALA A 206 23.85 6.17 69.04
N GLU A 207 23.15 6.23 70.18
CA GLU A 207 21.95 5.42 70.36
C GLU A 207 20.75 6.11 69.68
N PRO A 208 20.00 5.42 68.83
CA PRO A 208 18.80 6.00 68.20
C PRO A 208 17.68 6.11 69.24
N ASP A 209 17.00 7.26 69.21
CA ASP A 209 15.72 7.38 69.90
C ASP A 209 14.68 6.56 69.15
N GLN A 210 14.17 5.50 69.75
CA GLN A 210 13.29 4.51 69.15
C GLN A 210 12.01 5.18 68.61
N SER A 211 11.39 6.11 69.34
CA SER A 211 10.19 6.80 68.87
C SER A 211 10.44 7.64 67.61
N ARG A 212 11.57 8.29 67.55
CA ARG A 212 11.96 9.10 66.37
C ARG A 212 12.35 8.29 65.18
N LEU A 213 12.99 7.14 65.40
CA LEU A 213 13.30 6.17 64.35
C LEU A 213 12.00 5.63 63.72
N GLU A 214 11.01 5.27 64.54
CA GLU A 214 9.72 4.77 64.06
C GLU A 214 8.96 5.82 63.27
N GLN A 215 8.96 7.09 63.70
CA GLN A 215 8.33 8.19 62.96
C GLN A 215 9.01 8.40 61.60
N GLU A 216 10.33 8.41 61.55
CA GLU A 216 11.05 8.55 60.29
C GLU A 216 10.81 7.33 59.37
N MET A 217 10.72 6.12 59.91
CA MET A 217 10.39 4.92 59.13
C MET A 217 8.99 5.01 58.54
N ILE A 218 7.99 5.49 59.24
CA ILE A 218 6.64 5.72 58.72
C ILE A 218 6.69 6.68 57.54
N PHE A 219 7.41 7.80 57.68
CA PHE A 219 7.57 8.76 56.57
C PHE A 219 8.24 8.16 55.37
N TYR A 220 9.26 7.29 55.53
CA TYR A 220 9.89 6.56 54.41
C TYR A 220 8.93 5.56 53.77
N ILE A 221 8.12 4.84 54.52
CA ILE A 221 7.14 3.89 54.03
C ILE A 221 6.09 4.61 53.18
N GLU A 222 5.55 5.73 53.69
CA GLU A 222 4.58 6.53 52.90
C GLU A 222 5.17 7.08 51.61
N LYS A 223 6.42 7.55 51.64
CA LYS A 223 7.11 8.06 50.46
C LYS A 223 7.46 6.98 49.43
N LEU A 224 7.54 5.74 49.85
CA LEU A 224 7.88 4.57 49.02
C LEU A 224 6.64 3.78 48.60
N ASP A 225 5.46 4.21 49.03
CA ASP A 225 4.21 3.57 48.61
C ASP A 225 3.98 3.73 47.11
N ILE A 226 3.85 2.61 46.44
CA ILE A 226 3.61 2.50 44.99
C ILE A 226 2.26 1.81 44.71
N ASN A 227 1.37 1.76 45.66
CA ASN A 227 0.12 1.02 45.54
C ASN A 227 -0.79 1.61 44.45
N GLU A 228 -0.83 2.94 44.32
CA GLU A 228 -1.60 3.61 43.28
C GLU A 228 -1.08 3.21 41.88
N GLU A 229 0.22 3.22 41.68
CA GLU A 229 0.87 2.86 40.41
C GLU A 229 0.61 1.38 40.08
N LYS A 230 0.66 0.48 41.04
CA LYS A 230 0.33 -0.94 40.84
C LYS A 230 -1.12 -1.13 40.40
N VAL A 231 -2.06 -0.43 41.04
CA VAL A 231 -3.48 -0.50 40.68
C VAL A 231 -3.70 0.03 39.29
N ARG A 232 -3.12 1.19 38.93
CA ARG A 232 -3.19 1.76 37.59
C ARG A 232 -2.59 0.84 36.54
N LEU A 233 -1.40 0.27 36.79
CA LEU A 233 -0.75 -0.65 35.89
C LEU A 233 -1.62 -1.88 35.61
N ARG A 234 -2.17 -2.51 36.64
CA ARG A 234 -3.09 -3.65 36.50
C ARG A 234 -4.33 -3.30 35.69
N GLN A 235 -4.90 -2.09 35.91
CA GLN A 235 -6.05 -1.62 35.16
C GLN A 235 -5.69 -1.41 33.67
N HIS A 236 -4.56 -0.77 33.36
CA HIS A 236 -4.11 -0.61 31.99
C HIS A 236 -3.84 -1.95 31.29
N CYS A 237 -3.19 -2.89 31.95
CA CYS A 237 -2.98 -4.23 31.40
C CYS A 237 -4.30 -4.94 31.08
N ARG A 238 -5.29 -4.86 31.97
CA ARG A 238 -6.63 -5.45 31.74
C ARG A 238 -7.38 -4.79 30.58
N TYR A 239 -7.13 -3.50 30.35
CA TYR A 239 -7.71 -2.78 29.23
C TYR A 239 -7.13 -3.24 27.90
N PHE A 240 -5.88 -3.68 27.86
CA PHE A 240 -5.22 -4.19 26.66
C PHE A 240 -5.56 -5.64 26.32
N LEU A 241 -5.94 -6.47 27.32
CA LEU A 241 -6.34 -7.86 27.16
C LEU A 241 -7.83 -7.99 26.82
#